data_a03ef3f63d84b2ead72965231b9a79df
#
_entry.id   a03ef3f63d84b2ead72965231b9a79df
#
_cell.length_a   1.000
_cell.length_b   1.000
_cell.length_c   1.000
_cell.angle_alpha   90.00
_cell.angle_beta   90.00
_cell.angle_gamma   90.00
#
_symmetry.space_group_name_H-M   'P 1'
#
loop_
_entity.id
_entity.type
_entity.pdbx_description
1 polymer ?
#
loop_
_entity_poly.entity_id
_entity_poly.type
_entity_poly.pdbx_seq_one_letter_code
_entity_poly.pdbx_strand_id
1 'polypeptide(L)'
;MELGKRLLELRKEKGMSREALAKVMGTSGAIVGKYERGERTPSVEIANRMAAALGVSLDYLVGNTSTAMDTGLLKRIEEIQRLPEKDRLHLIYLMDNILQNVRAKKAFS
;
A
#
# COMPACT_ATOMS: atom_id res chain seq x y z
N MET A 1 5.99 15.98 -7.03
CA MET A 1 6.22 14.53 -7.01
C MET A 1 5.07 13.84 -6.28
N GLU A 2 4.58 12.74 -6.80
CA GLU A 2 3.46 11.99 -6.22
C GLU A 2 3.69 11.53 -4.78
N LEU A 3 4.94 11.23 -4.44
CA LEU A 3 5.30 10.71 -3.14
C LEU A 3 4.85 11.63 -2.00
N GLY A 4 5.15 12.91 -2.08
CA GLY A 4 4.82 13.87 -1.01
C GLY A 4 3.32 13.99 -0.79
N LYS A 5 2.57 14.07 -1.88
CA LYS A 5 1.11 14.15 -1.85
C LYS A 5 0.49 12.89 -1.24
N ARG A 6 0.92 11.72 -1.69
CA ARG A 6 0.42 10.44 -1.18
C ARG A 6 0.81 10.20 0.27
N LEU A 7 2.02 10.60 0.64
CA LEU A 7 2.48 10.53 2.02
C LEU A 7 1.55 11.32 2.95
N LEU A 8 1.22 12.55 2.57
CA LEU A 8 0.32 13.40 3.34
C LEU A 8 -1.09 12.79 3.44
N GLU A 9 -1.64 12.34 2.33
CA GLU A 9 -2.98 11.72 2.28
C GLU A 9 -3.06 10.47 3.15
N LEU A 10 -2.09 9.57 3.01
CA LEU A 10 -2.06 8.32 3.77
C LEU A 10 -1.87 8.57 5.27
N ARG A 11 -1.01 9.50 5.62
CA ARG A 11 -0.80 9.87 7.03
C ARG A 11 -2.10 10.35 7.66
N LYS A 12 -2.84 11.22 6.98
CA LYS A 12 -4.11 11.74 7.45
C LYS A 12 -5.19 10.66 7.54
N GLU A 13 -5.26 9.78 6.55
CA GLU A 13 -6.20 8.65 6.56
C GLU A 13 -5.98 7.75 7.78
N LYS A 14 -4.74 7.56 8.18
CA LYS A 14 -4.39 6.75 9.34
C LYS A 14 -4.43 7.51 10.66
N GLY A 15 -4.79 8.79 10.63
CA GLY A 15 -4.87 9.60 11.83
C GLY A 15 -3.53 9.81 12.52
N MET A 16 -2.43 9.75 11.78
CA MET A 16 -1.08 9.93 12.32
C MET A 16 -0.63 11.37 12.23
N SER A 17 0.04 11.86 13.29
CA SER A 17 0.76 13.13 13.24
C SER A 17 2.07 12.95 12.47
N ARG A 18 2.69 14.05 12.04
CA ARG A 18 4.03 14.02 11.44
C ARG A 18 5.04 13.39 12.40
N GLU A 19 4.93 13.73 13.68
CA GLU A 19 5.81 13.22 14.73
C GLU A 19 5.65 11.71 14.92
N ALA A 20 4.41 11.21 14.89
CA ALA A 20 4.14 9.78 15.02
C ALA A 20 4.74 8.99 13.85
N LEU A 21 4.57 9.48 12.63
CA LEU A 21 5.16 8.86 11.46
C LEU A 21 6.69 8.94 11.50
N ALA A 22 7.24 10.09 11.86
CA ALA A 22 8.68 10.31 11.99
C ALA A 22 9.32 9.32 12.95
N LYS A 23 8.66 9.04 14.08
CA LYS A 23 9.16 8.09 15.09
C LYS A 23 9.34 6.70 14.49
N VAL A 24 8.38 6.24 13.70
CA VAL A 24 8.43 4.93 13.02
C VAL A 24 9.54 4.92 11.97
N MET A 25 9.74 6.04 11.28
CA MET A 25 10.74 6.18 10.23
C MET A 25 12.17 6.42 10.75
N GLY A 26 12.31 6.77 12.03
CA GLY A 26 13.61 7.12 12.62
C GLY A 26 14.09 8.52 12.23
N THR A 27 13.17 9.47 12.07
CA THR A 27 13.49 10.87 11.70
C THR A 27 12.66 11.85 12.54
N SER A 28 12.58 13.11 12.13
CA SER A 28 11.81 14.15 12.83
C SER A 28 10.57 14.55 12.05
N GLY A 29 9.56 15.11 12.74
CA GLY A 29 8.36 15.64 12.12
C GLY A 29 8.63 16.73 11.10
N ALA A 30 9.66 17.55 11.35
CA ALA A 30 10.07 18.60 10.40
C ALA A 30 10.54 17.99 9.07
N ILE A 31 11.29 16.88 9.11
CA ILE A 31 11.76 16.18 7.92
C ILE A 31 10.57 15.55 7.18
N VAL A 32 9.64 14.93 7.90
CA VAL A 32 8.40 14.40 7.28
C VAL A 32 7.66 15.52 6.55
N GLY A 33 7.52 16.69 7.16
CA GLY A 33 6.91 17.87 6.52
C GLY A 33 7.61 18.26 5.21
N LYS A 34 8.94 18.20 5.17
CA LYS A 34 9.72 18.49 3.96
C LYS A 34 9.42 17.49 2.85
N TYR A 35 9.32 16.20 3.18
CA TYR A 35 8.93 15.17 2.20
C TYR A 35 7.53 15.43 1.66
N GLU A 36 6.57 15.76 2.54
CA GLU A 36 5.18 16.04 2.14
C GLU A 36 5.07 17.23 1.19
N ARG A 37 5.90 18.26 1.39
CA ARG A 37 5.89 19.46 0.54
C ARG A 37 6.76 19.33 -0.71
N GLY A 38 7.44 18.18 -0.88
CA GLY A 38 8.34 17.97 -2.01
C GLY A 38 9.65 18.74 -1.93
N GLU A 39 9.97 19.28 -0.76
CA GLU A 39 11.20 20.04 -0.52
C GLU A 39 12.42 19.13 -0.39
N ARG A 40 12.20 17.87 -0.10
CA ARG A 40 13.25 16.88 0.07
C ARG A 40 12.78 15.54 -0.49
N THR A 41 13.67 14.86 -1.23
CA THR A 41 13.40 13.53 -1.76
C THR A 41 14.01 12.48 -0.84
N PRO A 42 13.22 11.50 -0.35
CA PRO A 42 13.76 10.45 0.50
C PRO A 42 14.63 9.48 -0.31
N SER A 43 15.58 8.84 0.37
CA SER A 43 16.30 7.71 -0.19
C SER A 43 15.35 6.54 -0.39
N VAL A 44 15.76 5.54 -1.18
CA VAL A 44 14.97 4.31 -1.37
C VAL A 44 14.72 3.62 -0.02
N GLU A 45 15.71 3.58 0.85
CA GLU A 45 15.59 2.98 2.17
C GLU A 45 14.52 3.69 3.02
N ILE A 46 14.53 5.02 3.03
CA ILE A 46 13.55 5.81 3.77
C ILE A 46 12.16 5.65 3.15
N ALA A 47 12.05 5.66 1.82
CA ALA A 47 10.78 5.45 1.12
C ALA A 47 10.18 4.07 1.43
N ASN A 48 11.02 3.04 1.53
CA ASN A 48 10.58 1.70 1.95
C ASN A 48 10.05 1.70 3.38
N ARG A 49 10.69 2.42 4.29
CA ARG A 49 10.20 2.56 5.68
C ARG A 49 8.87 3.29 5.74
N MET A 50 8.71 4.33 4.92
CA MET A 50 7.42 5.05 4.81
C MET A 50 6.32 4.10 4.35
N ALA A 51 6.56 3.36 3.28
CA ALA A 51 5.58 2.43 2.71
C ALA A 51 5.18 1.37 3.74
N ALA A 52 6.15 0.79 4.45
CA ALA A 52 5.91 -0.19 5.50
C ALA A 52 5.07 0.40 6.65
N ALA A 53 5.41 1.61 7.09
CA ALA A 53 4.70 2.29 8.18
C ALA A 53 3.25 2.61 7.80
N LEU A 54 2.99 2.91 6.53
CA LEU A 54 1.68 3.27 6.02
C LEU A 54 0.89 2.08 5.46
N GLY A 55 1.49 0.88 5.44
CA GLY A 55 0.82 -0.33 4.99
C GLY A 55 0.53 -0.35 3.49
N VAL A 56 1.36 0.31 2.68
CA VAL A 56 1.22 0.35 1.23
C VAL A 56 2.49 -0.13 0.55
N SER A 57 2.42 -0.40 -0.76
CA SER A 57 3.60 -0.74 -1.54
C SER A 57 4.42 0.51 -1.84
N LEU A 58 5.73 0.32 -2.08
CA LEU A 58 6.58 1.41 -2.56
C LEU A 58 6.09 1.95 -3.89
N ASP A 59 5.64 1.08 -4.81
CA ASP A 59 5.11 1.49 -6.11
C ASP A 59 3.91 2.42 -5.97
N TYR A 60 3.00 2.14 -5.04
CA TYR A 60 1.89 3.04 -4.77
C TYR A 60 2.38 4.39 -4.23
N LEU A 61 3.30 4.35 -3.26
CA LEU A 61 3.80 5.57 -2.62
C LEU A 61 4.48 6.51 -3.63
N VAL A 62 5.24 5.98 -4.58
CA VAL A 62 5.95 6.78 -5.58
C VAL A 62 5.12 7.10 -6.83
N GLY A 63 3.90 6.62 -6.90
CA GLY A 63 2.98 6.96 -7.99
C GLY A 63 3.02 6.03 -9.20
N ASN A 64 3.67 4.87 -9.10
CA ASN A 64 3.74 3.89 -10.19
C ASN A 64 2.46 3.06 -10.35
N THR A 65 1.60 3.04 -9.34
CA THR A 65 0.30 2.38 -9.40
C THR A 65 -0.74 3.26 -8.72
N SER A 66 -1.98 3.19 -9.16
CA SER A 66 -3.09 3.93 -8.58
C SER A 66 -3.81 3.16 -7.47
N THR A 67 -3.46 1.89 -7.24
CA THR A 67 -4.13 1.02 -6.29
C THR A 67 -3.25 0.76 -5.07
N ALA A 68 -3.71 1.18 -3.89
CA ALA A 68 -3.08 0.83 -2.61
C ALA A 68 -3.41 -0.63 -2.31
N MET A 69 -2.39 -1.48 -2.17
CA MET A 69 -2.59 -2.88 -1.87
C MET A 69 -2.54 -3.14 -0.36
N ASP A 70 -3.55 -3.84 0.15
CA ASP A 70 -3.58 -4.31 1.53
C ASP A 70 -2.42 -5.28 1.78
N THR A 71 -1.64 -5.06 2.83
CA THR A 71 -0.46 -5.89 3.12
C THR A 71 -0.82 -7.32 3.49
N GLY A 72 -1.97 -7.53 4.14
CA GLY A 72 -2.48 -8.88 4.43
C GLY A 72 -2.84 -9.64 3.16
N LEU A 73 -3.46 -8.95 2.22
CA LEU A 73 -3.77 -9.52 0.91
C LEU A 73 -2.50 -9.84 0.13
N LEU A 74 -1.51 -8.96 0.14
CA LEU A 74 -0.23 -9.19 -0.54
C LEU A 74 0.47 -10.43 -0.02
N LYS A 75 0.51 -10.63 1.29
CA LYS A 75 1.08 -11.83 1.90
C LYS A 75 0.37 -13.10 1.42
N ARG A 76 -0.95 -13.08 1.33
CA ARG A 76 -1.74 -14.20 0.83
C ARG A 76 -1.44 -14.49 -0.64
N ILE A 77 -1.28 -13.46 -1.46
CA ILE A 77 -0.91 -13.62 -2.87
C ILE A 77 0.45 -14.28 -2.99
N GLU A 78 1.43 -13.88 -2.19
CA GLU A 78 2.75 -14.50 -2.17
C GLU A 78 2.69 -15.98 -1.80
N GLU A 79 1.89 -16.33 -0.80
CA GLU A 79 1.67 -17.73 -0.40
C GLU A 79 0.99 -18.53 -1.52
N ILE A 80 -0.01 -17.94 -2.18
CA ILE A 80 -0.72 -18.57 -3.31
C ILE A 80 0.25 -18.90 -4.44
N GLN A 81 1.16 -17.98 -4.75
CA GLN A 81 2.15 -18.19 -5.81
C GLN A 81 3.09 -19.36 -5.53
N ARG A 82 3.30 -19.73 -4.27
CA ARG A 82 4.16 -20.84 -3.85
C ARG A 82 3.44 -22.17 -3.73
N LEU A 83 2.10 -22.19 -3.86
CA LEU A 83 1.33 -23.42 -3.78
C LEU A 83 1.64 -24.36 -4.95
N PRO A 84 1.48 -25.68 -4.76
CA PRO A 84 1.47 -26.61 -5.89
C PRO A 84 0.47 -26.16 -6.94
N GLU A 85 0.76 -26.40 -8.22
CA GLU A 85 -0.06 -25.91 -9.33
C GLU A 85 -1.55 -26.26 -9.18
N LYS A 86 -1.85 -27.51 -8.80
CA LYS A 86 -3.24 -27.95 -8.62
C LYS A 86 -4.00 -27.11 -7.60
N ASP A 87 -3.38 -26.85 -6.45
CA ASP A 87 -3.99 -26.07 -5.39
C ASP A 87 -4.13 -24.61 -5.78
N ARG A 88 -3.12 -24.05 -6.44
CA ARG A 88 -3.14 -22.68 -6.93
C ARG A 88 -4.27 -22.46 -7.92
N LEU A 89 -4.43 -23.34 -8.90
CA LEU A 89 -5.50 -23.25 -9.91
C LEU A 89 -6.88 -23.38 -9.28
N HIS A 90 -7.03 -24.27 -8.29
CA HIS A 90 -8.28 -24.43 -7.56
C HIS A 90 -8.66 -23.16 -6.81
N LEU A 91 -7.69 -22.55 -6.14
CA LEU A 91 -7.91 -21.31 -5.40
C LEU A 91 -8.26 -20.15 -6.34
N ILE A 92 -7.59 -20.01 -7.48
CA ILE A 92 -7.91 -19.01 -8.49
C ILE A 92 -9.35 -19.19 -9.00
N TYR A 93 -9.76 -20.42 -9.25
CA TYR A 93 -11.13 -20.73 -9.65
C TYR A 93 -12.15 -20.23 -8.62
N LEU A 94 -11.91 -20.48 -7.34
CA LEU A 94 -12.80 -20.01 -6.26
C LEU A 94 -12.83 -18.48 -6.18
N MET A 95 -11.68 -17.83 -6.33
CA MET A 95 -11.57 -16.37 -6.33
C MET A 95 -12.38 -15.78 -7.50
N ASP A 96 -12.25 -16.33 -8.70
CA ASP A 96 -12.98 -15.87 -9.88
C ASP A 96 -14.49 -15.98 -9.69
N ASN A 97 -14.95 -17.07 -9.08
CA ASN A 97 -16.37 -17.27 -8.79
C ASN A 97 -16.90 -16.19 -7.84
N ILE A 98 -16.18 -15.89 -6.78
CA ILE A 98 -16.56 -14.86 -5.82
C ILE A 98 -16.59 -13.49 -6.50
N LEU A 99 -15.58 -13.18 -7.29
CA LEU A 99 -15.49 -11.90 -7.99
C LEU A 99 -16.62 -11.72 -8.99
N GLN A 100 -16.99 -12.78 -9.74
CA GLN A 100 -18.12 -12.77 -10.68
C GLN A 100 -19.45 -12.54 -9.95
N ASN A 101 -19.66 -13.21 -8.81
CA ASN A 101 -20.85 -13.04 -8.01
C ASN A 101 -21.02 -11.60 -7.51
N VAL A 102 -19.93 -10.98 -7.07
CA VAL A 102 -19.94 -9.58 -6.63
C VAL A 102 -20.28 -8.64 -7.78
N ARG A 103 -19.69 -8.87 -8.96
CA ARG A 103 -19.99 -8.07 -10.17
C ARG A 103 -21.46 -8.20 -10.57
N ALA A 104 -22.01 -9.41 -10.54
CA ALA A 104 -23.41 -9.66 -10.86
C ALA A 104 -24.35 -8.92 -9.90
N LYS A 105 -24.07 -8.95 -8.60
CA LYS A 105 -24.85 -8.22 -7.59
C LYS A 105 -24.82 -6.72 -7.85
N LYS A 106 -23.67 -6.15 -8.22
CA LYS A 106 -23.54 -4.73 -8.53
C LYS A 106 -24.33 -4.33 -9.79
N ALA A 107 -24.39 -5.22 -10.78
CA ALA A 107 -25.12 -4.97 -12.02
C ALA A 107 -26.63 -4.88 -11.79
N PHE A 108 -27.16 -5.52 -10.76
CA PHE A 108 -28.60 -5.56 -10.45
C PHE A 108 -29.00 -4.72 -9.23
N SER A 109 -28.08 -3.98 -8.64
CA SER A 109 -28.36 -3.14 -7.48
C SER A 109 -28.66 -1.68 -7.86
#